data_6f82ee4c8ff40e86eb4f19e6eee3063c
#
_entry.id   6f82ee4c8ff40e86eb4f19e6eee3063c
#
_cell.length_a   1.000
_cell.length_b   1.000
_cell.length_c   1.000
_cell.angle_alpha   90.00
_cell.angle_beta   90.00
_cell.angle_gamma   90.00
#
_symmetry.space_group_name_H-M   'P 1'
#
loop_
_entity.id
_entity.type
_entity.pdbx_description
1 polymer ?
#
loop_
_entity_poly.entity_id
_entity_poly.type
_entity_poly.pdbx_seq_one_letter_code
_entity_poly.pdbx_strand_id
1 'polypeptide(L)'
;MPVGTVGSVKGIHLRELIDDLQAEIILGNTYHLYLRPGTQVLERVGGLHRFNGFSRPMLTDSGGFQVFSLSGIRKLTEEGCEFRSHIDGSKHFFSPERVIDIERSIGADIMMA
;
A
#
# COMPACT_ATOMS: atom_id res chain seq x y z
N MET A 1 -7.81 14.13 1.83
CA MET A 1 -7.02 13.21 0.98
C MET A 1 -7.77 11.89 0.88
N PRO A 2 -8.28 11.53 -0.27
CA PRO A 2 -8.99 10.26 -0.47
C PRO A 2 -8.06 9.07 -0.27
N VAL A 3 -8.63 7.95 0.21
CA VAL A 3 -7.88 6.72 0.47
C VAL A 3 -8.11 5.74 -0.66
N GLY A 4 -7.04 5.44 -1.39
CA GLY A 4 -6.98 4.42 -2.43
C GLY A 4 -6.30 3.15 -1.94
N THR A 5 -6.97 2.37 -1.11
CA THR A 5 -6.42 1.25 -0.33
C THR A 5 -5.55 0.29 -1.15
N VAL A 6 -6.01 -0.11 -2.32
CA VAL A 6 -5.29 -0.97 -3.26
C VAL A 6 -4.98 -0.24 -4.58
N GLY A 7 -4.71 1.05 -4.51
CA GLY A 7 -4.46 1.92 -5.66
C GLY A 7 -5.72 2.51 -6.27
N SER A 8 -6.90 2.19 -5.75
CA SER A 8 -8.19 2.76 -6.19
C SER A 8 -9.03 3.21 -5.01
N VAL A 9 -9.72 4.34 -5.18
CA VAL A 9 -10.74 4.81 -4.24
C VAL A 9 -12.03 4.02 -4.52
N LYS A 10 -12.44 3.18 -3.56
CA LYS A 10 -13.59 2.28 -3.74
C LYS A 10 -14.88 3.05 -4.05
N GLY A 11 -15.60 2.60 -5.09
CA GLY A 11 -16.87 3.18 -5.49
C GLY A 11 -16.76 4.48 -6.30
N ILE A 12 -15.54 4.93 -6.63
CA ILE A 12 -15.30 6.15 -7.40
C ILE A 12 -14.37 5.82 -8.57
N HIS A 13 -14.78 6.20 -9.79
CA HIS A 13 -13.92 6.05 -10.95
C HIS A 13 -12.77 7.06 -10.92
N LEU A 14 -11.64 6.68 -11.52
CA LEU A 14 -10.46 7.55 -11.62
C LEU A 14 -10.79 8.91 -12.23
N ARG A 15 -11.63 8.95 -13.26
CA ARG A 15 -12.09 10.19 -13.89
C ARG A 15 -12.84 11.10 -12.90
N GLU A 16 -13.75 10.55 -12.11
CA GLU A 16 -14.51 11.31 -11.10
C GLU A 16 -13.57 11.85 -10.00
N LEU A 17 -12.57 11.05 -9.63
CA LEU A 17 -11.56 11.45 -8.64
C LEU A 17 -10.73 12.65 -9.13
N ILE A 18 -10.38 12.67 -10.42
CA ILE A 18 -9.55 13.71 -11.04
C ILE A 18 -10.39 14.94 -11.43
N ASP A 19 -11.49 14.74 -12.14
CA ASP A 19 -12.24 15.80 -12.79
C ASP A 19 -13.30 16.42 -11.86
N ASP A 20 -14.06 15.58 -11.17
CA ASP A 20 -15.19 16.03 -10.35
C ASP A 20 -14.75 16.40 -8.93
N LEU A 21 -14.02 15.49 -8.25
CA LEU A 21 -13.52 15.71 -6.90
C LEU A 21 -12.23 16.53 -6.86
N GLN A 22 -11.52 16.62 -7.97
CA GLN A 22 -10.25 17.33 -8.11
C GLN A 22 -9.23 16.95 -7.01
N ALA A 23 -9.15 15.67 -6.67
CA ALA A 23 -8.22 15.17 -5.66
C ALA A 23 -6.77 15.49 -6.06
N GLU A 24 -6.08 16.26 -5.24
CA GLU A 24 -4.70 16.68 -5.49
C GLU A 24 -3.70 15.60 -5.08
N ILE A 25 -4.05 14.81 -4.06
CA ILE A 25 -3.23 13.73 -3.52
C ILE A 25 -4.14 12.61 -3.02
N ILE A 26 -3.71 11.35 -3.17
CA ILE A 26 -4.37 10.18 -2.59
C ILE A 26 -3.41 9.37 -1.72
N LEU A 27 -3.96 8.62 -0.78
CA LEU A 27 -3.21 7.73 0.09
C LEU A 27 -3.39 6.28 -0.38
N GLY A 28 -2.28 5.55 -0.52
CA GLY A 28 -2.25 4.11 -0.70
C GLY A 28 -1.82 3.40 0.60
N ASN A 29 -2.38 2.23 0.89
CA ASN A 29 -2.00 1.46 2.06
C ASN A 29 -0.96 0.39 1.71
N THR A 30 0.24 0.54 2.21
CA THR A 30 1.40 -0.34 1.93
C THR A 30 1.11 -1.80 2.24
N TYR A 31 0.53 -2.11 3.38
CA TYR A 31 0.12 -3.47 3.74
C TYR A 31 -0.79 -4.12 2.69
N HIS A 32 -1.82 -3.41 2.26
CA HIS A 32 -2.77 -3.91 1.27
C HIS A 32 -2.15 -4.07 -0.11
N LEU A 33 -1.37 -3.09 -0.55
CA LEU A 33 -0.66 -3.12 -1.84
C LEU A 33 0.39 -4.24 -1.90
N TYR A 34 1.08 -4.49 -0.78
CA TYR A 34 2.02 -5.60 -0.65
C TYR A 34 1.33 -6.96 -0.82
N LEU A 35 0.16 -7.15 -0.22
CA LEU A 35 -0.60 -8.39 -0.36
C LEU A 35 -1.28 -8.51 -1.73
N ARG A 36 -1.80 -7.39 -2.26
CA ARG A 36 -2.52 -7.38 -3.54
C ARG A 36 -2.48 -5.98 -4.18
N PRO A 37 -1.89 -5.82 -5.36
CA PRO A 37 -1.46 -6.85 -6.31
C PRO A 37 -0.13 -7.52 -5.97
N GLY A 38 0.63 -7.00 -5.01
CA GLY A 38 1.97 -7.44 -4.64
C GLY A 38 3.08 -6.63 -5.32
N THR A 39 4.26 -6.60 -4.69
CA THR A 39 5.39 -5.78 -5.17
C THR A 39 5.88 -6.21 -6.55
N GLN A 40 5.85 -7.51 -6.87
CA GLN A 40 6.29 -8.01 -8.18
C GLN A 40 5.46 -7.43 -9.33
N VAL A 41 4.14 -7.33 -9.16
CA VAL A 41 3.25 -6.74 -10.16
C VAL A 41 3.53 -5.24 -10.28
N LEU A 42 3.64 -4.55 -9.16
CA LEU A 42 3.90 -3.10 -9.14
C LEU A 42 5.24 -2.74 -9.78
N GLU A 43 6.30 -3.47 -9.48
CA GLU A 43 7.61 -3.30 -10.12
C GLU A 43 7.54 -3.54 -11.64
N ARG A 44 6.85 -4.60 -12.06
CA ARG A 44 6.74 -4.98 -13.46
C ARG A 44 6.01 -3.93 -14.30
N VAL A 45 5.00 -3.27 -13.74
CA VAL A 45 4.28 -2.19 -14.45
C VAL A 45 4.94 -0.82 -14.29
N GLY A 46 5.95 -0.67 -13.43
CA GLY A 46 6.69 0.57 -13.22
C GLY A 46 6.14 1.47 -12.11
N GLY A 47 5.54 0.90 -11.08
CA GLY A 47 5.07 1.58 -9.88
C GLY A 47 3.56 1.83 -9.85
N LEU A 48 3.11 2.34 -8.69
CA LEU A 48 1.68 2.53 -8.40
C LEU A 48 1.00 3.52 -9.33
N HIS A 49 1.67 4.61 -9.73
CA HIS A 49 1.14 5.58 -10.69
C HIS A 49 0.75 4.94 -12.02
N ARG A 50 1.60 4.08 -12.55
CA ARG A 50 1.32 3.35 -13.79
C ARG A 50 0.27 2.26 -13.60
N PHE A 51 0.25 1.65 -12.42
CA PHE A 51 -0.71 0.61 -12.09
C PHE A 51 -2.15 1.16 -12.03
N ASN A 52 -2.36 2.30 -11.37
CA ASN A 52 -3.70 2.87 -11.17
C ASN A 52 -4.08 4.01 -12.13
N GLY A 53 -3.13 4.54 -12.88
CA GLY A 53 -3.34 5.65 -13.81
C GLY A 53 -3.51 7.03 -13.16
N PHE A 54 -3.30 7.14 -11.85
CA PHE A 54 -3.37 8.44 -11.15
C PHE A 54 -2.04 9.17 -11.29
N SER A 55 -2.04 10.31 -11.99
CA SER A 55 -0.83 11.08 -12.33
C SER A 55 -0.44 12.13 -11.29
N ARG A 56 -1.30 12.38 -10.30
CA ARG A 56 -1.07 13.35 -9.23
C ARG A 56 -0.36 12.68 -8.05
N PRO A 57 0.17 13.45 -7.07
CA PRO A 57 0.91 12.90 -5.94
C PRO A 57 0.19 11.79 -5.18
N MET A 58 0.97 10.82 -4.73
CA MET A 58 0.51 9.72 -3.87
C MET A 58 1.40 9.59 -2.64
N LEU A 59 0.76 9.33 -1.51
CA LEU A 59 1.40 9.02 -0.24
C LEU A 59 1.10 7.57 0.12
N THR A 60 2.10 6.83 0.61
CA THR A 60 1.89 5.52 1.22
C THR A 60 2.22 5.54 2.71
N ASP A 61 1.37 4.86 3.49
CA ASP A 61 1.64 4.60 4.90
C ASP A 61 2.66 3.46 5.08
N SER A 62 3.21 3.30 6.28
CA SER A 62 4.15 2.21 6.58
C SER A 62 3.51 0.82 6.66
N GLY A 63 2.20 0.73 6.70
CA GLY A 63 1.46 -0.53 6.86
C GLY A 63 1.41 -1.09 8.29
N GLY A 64 2.10 -0.46 9.24
CA GLY A 64 2.21 -0.96 10.62
C GLY A 64 0.86 -1.06 11.33
N PHE A 65 -0.01 -0.08 11.16
CA PHE A 65 -1.35 -0.10 11.75
C PHE A 65 -2.18 -1.29 11.24
N GLN A 66 -2.13 -1.57 9.94
CA GLN A 66 -2.90 -2.67 9.32
C GLN A 66 -2.35 -4.03 9.76
N VAL A 67 -1.04 -4.19 9.87
CA VAL A 67 -0.43 -5.40 10.46
C VAL A 67 -0.96 -5.60 11.87
N PHE A 68 -1.03 -4.53 12.67
CA PHE A 68 -1.54 -4.61 14.03
C PHE A 68 -3.05 -4.93 14.08
N SER A 69 -3.86 -4.28 13.24
CA SER A 69 -5.32 -4.33 13.34
C SER A 69 -5.96 -5.49 12.57
N LEU A 70 -5.36 -5.92 11.45
CA LEU A 70 -5.97 -6.89 10.53
C LEU A 70 -5.36 -8.30 10.64
N SER A 71 -4.12 -8.42 11.10
CA SER A 71 -3.49 -9.73 11.24
C SER A 71 -3.94 -10.41 12.55
N GLY A 72 -4.56 -11.58 12.44
CA GLY A 72 -5.08 -12.31 13.60
C GLY A 72 -3.99 -12.93 14.48
N ILE A 73 -2.88 -13.36 13.88
CA ILE A 73 -1.73 -13.96 14.56
C ILE A 73 -0.48 -13.21 14.16
N ARG A 74 0.18 -12.59 15.13
CA ARG A 74 1.44 -11.87 14.92
C ARG A 74 2.44 -12.18 16.02
N LYS A 75 3.69 -12.18 15.66
CA LYS A 75 4.82 -12.27 16.60
C LYS A 75 5.67 -11.01 16.44
N LEU A 76 5.76 -10.25 17.51
CA LEU A 76 6.58 -9.05 17.58
C LEU A 76 7.95 -9.42 18.14
N THR A 77 9.01 -8.95 17.47
CA THR A 77 10.41 -9.08 17.90
C THR A 77 11.11 -7.74 17.74
N GLU A 78 12.33 -7.61 18.27
CA GLU A 78 13.17 -6.42 18.06
C GLU A 78 13.50 -6.17 16.56
N GLU A 79 13.49 -7.23 15.75
CA GLU A 79 13.82 -7.18 14.32
C GLU A 79 12.63 -6.83 13.44
N GLY A 80 11.40 -7.07 13.91
CA GLY A 80 10.21 -6.82 13.13
C GLY A 80 8.99 -7.62 13.58
N CYS A 81 8.00 -7.70 12.71
CA CYS A 81 6.72 -8.35 12.98
C CYS A 81 6.43 -9.48 11.98
N GLU A 82 6.23 -10.70 12.50
CA GLU A 82 5.66 -11.80 11.73
C GLU A 82 4.13 -11.76 11.85
N PHE A 83 3.47 -11.89 10.71
CA PHE A 83 2.00 -11.90 10.66
C PHE A 83 1.48 -12.84 9.57
N ARG A 84 0.19 -13.15 9.66
CA ARG A 84 -0.52 -13.89 8.62
C ARG A 84 -1.43 -12.96 7.82
N SER A 85 -1.40 -13.12 6.50
CA SER A 85 -2.31 -12.41 5.60
C SER A 85 -3.77 -12.70 5.97
N HIS A 86 -4.59 -11.64 6.05
CA HIS A 86 -6.04 -11.77 6.24
C HIS A 86 -6.76 -12.29 4.98
N ILE A 87 -6.06 -12.35 3.83
CA ILE A 87 -6.62 -12.81 2.56
C ILE A 87 -6.55 -14.33 2.44
N ASP A 88 -5.37 -14.92 2.68
CA ASP A 88 -5.07 -16.34 2.42
C ASP A 88 -4.37 -17.07 3.57
N GLY A 89 -4.07 -16.36 4.68
CA GLY A 89 -3.38 -16.91 5.83
C GLY A 89 -1.89 -17.16 5.64
N SER A 90 -1.30 -16.76 4.53
CA SER A 90 0.15 -16.89 4.28
C SER A 90 0.96 -16.09 5.29
N LYS A 91 2.14 -16.61 5.63
CA LYS A 91 3.05 -15.97 6.58
C LYS A 91 3.90 -14.91 5.90
N HIS A 92 4.04 -13.77 6.57
CA HIS A 92 4.86 -12.65 6.13
C HIS A 92 5.65 -12.06 7.30
N PHE A 93 6.74 -11.38 6.97
CA PHE A 93 7.56 -10.69 7.95
C PHE A 93 7.86 -9.27 7.48
N PHE A 94 7.55 -8.28 8.32
CA PHE A 94 7.89 -6.89 8.12
C PHE A 94 8.97 -6.47 9.11
N SER A 95 10.14 -6.14 8.64
CA SER A 95 11.11 -5.32 9.36
C SER A 95 11.04 -3.88 8.83
N PRO A 96 11.61 -2.89 9.54
CA PRO A 96 11.68 -1.52 9.05
C PRO A 96 12.31 -1.44 7.66
N GLU A 97 13.43 -2.13 7.44
CA GLU A 97 14.14 -2.16 6.16
C GLU A 97 13.28 -2.80 5.06
N ARG A 98 12.60 -3.90 5.40
CA ARG A 98 11.73 -4.59 4.44
C ARG A 98 10.55 -3.72 4.00
N VAL A 99 9.97 -2.95 4.92
CA VAL A 99 8.88 -2.01 4.61
C VAL A 99 9.35 -0.92 3.66
N ILE A 100 10.53 -0.34 3.90
CA ILE A 100 11.10 0.65 2.98
C ILE A 100 11.34 0.08 1.58
N ASP A 101 11.81 -1.16 1.47
CA ASP A 101 11.97 -1.81 0.16
C ASP A 101 10.62 -2.03 -0.54
N ILE A 102 9.60 -2.42 0.21
CA ILE A 102 8.24 -2.57 -0.30
C ILE A 102 7.71 -1.21 -0.81
N GLU A 103 7.86 -0.14 -0.03
CA GLU A 103 7.42 1.20 -0.43
C GLU A 103 8.16 1.73 -1.66
N ARG A 104 9.46 1.43 -1.79
CA ARG A 104 10.23 1.74 -3.01
C ARG A 104 9.68 1.00 -4.23
N SER A 105 9.30 -0.27 -4.07
CA SER A 105 8.67 -1.05 -5.14
C SER A 105 7.28 -0.50 -5.52
N ILE A 106 6.53 0.02 -4.55
CA ILE A 106 5.27 0.71 -4.78
C ILE A 106 5.51 2.02 -5.53
N GLY A 107 6.53 2.79 -5.17
CA GLY A 107 6.95 3.99 -5.89
C GLY A 107 6.01 5.18 -5.70
N ALA A 108 5.50 5.41 -4.49
CA ALA A 108 4.76 6.63 -4.14
C ALA A 108 5.72 7.83 -4.03
N ASP A 109 5.17 9.04 -4.10
CA ASP A 109 5.96 10.29 -3.98
C ASP A 109 6.36 10.57 -2.53
N ILE A 110 5.50 10.19 -1.59
CA ILE A 110 5.73 10.33 -0.15
C ILE A 110 5.59 8.95 0.50
N MET A 111 6.62 8.52 1.19
CA MET A 111 6.64 7.27 1.96
C MET A 111 6.68 7.61 3.45
N MET A 112 5.78 7.01 4.23
CA MET A 112 5.76 7.17 5.68
C MET A 112 6.50 6.00 6.35
N ALA A 113 7.48 6.33 7.22
CA ALA A 113 8.21 5.35 8.01
C ALA A 113 7.40 4.88 9.24
#